data_cfaba8924aaa5c1fde4b3f04aa51d3b1
#
_entry.id   cfaba8924aaa5c1fde4b3f04aa51d3b1
#
_cell.length_a   1.000
_cell.length_b   1.000
_cell.length_c   1.000
_cell.angle_alpha   90.00
_cell.angle_beta   90.00
_cell.angle_gamma   90.00
#
_symmetry.space_group_name_H-M   'P 1'
#
loop_
_entity.id
_entity.type
_entity.pdbx_description
1 polymer ?
#
loop_
_entity_poly.entity_id
_entity_poly.type
_entity_poly.pdbx_seq_one_letter_code
_entity_poly.pdbx_strand_id
1 'polypeptide(L)'
;MGCGTSGATTSDHARAVLFMCDQLTASGHTVISANTDERGEPQIFAQSDTGELAFFFVRADGAEPTPDDVERFRALAAKHAVAAYYAPVTLSPAPHSSGIRALQIR
;
A
#
# COMPACT_ATOMS: atom_id res chain seq x y z
N MET A 1 24.89 -17.00 -3.13
CA MET A 1 24.31 -16.64 -3.14
C MET A 1 23.90 -15.95 -3.06
N GLY A 2 23.77 -15.79 -3.11
CA GLY A 2 23.10 -15.14 -3.12
C GLY A 2 22.73 -14.64 -2.95
N CYS A 3 22.82 -14.73 -3.17
CA CYS A 3 22.14 -14.32 -3.05
C CYS A 3 21.84 -13.72 -2.56
N GLY A 4 22.06 -13.76 -2.46
CA GLY A 4 21.48 -13.25 -2.07
C GLY A 4 21.38 -12.61 -1.77
N THR A 5 21.54 -12.49 -1.79
CA THR A 5 21.23 -11.87 -1.55
C THR A 5 20.68 -11.43 -1.32
N SER A 6 20.80 -11.60 -1.65
CA SER A 6 19.97 -11.20 -1.66
C SER A 6 18.78 -10.92 -1.04
N GLY A 7 17.90 -11.76 -0.92
CA GLY A 7 16.74 -11.51 -0.10
C GLY A 7 17.00 -10.57 1.04
N ALA A 8 18.18 -10.62 1.51
CA ALA A 8 18.60 -9.68 2.54
C ALA A 8 18.48 -8.22 2.13
N THR A 9 18.30 -7.97 0.85
CA THR A 9 18.19 -6.61 0.33
C THR A 9 16.75 -6.15 0.15
N THR A 10 15.76 -6.92 0.61
CA THR A 10 14.37 -6.48 0.56
C THR A 10 14.21 -5.24 1.42
N SER A 11 13.77 -4.15 0.81
CA SER A 11 13.62 -2.88 1.52
C SER A 11 12.45 -2.93 2.50
N ASP A 12 12.47 -2.02 3.46
CA ASP A 12 11.35 -1.88 4.39
C ASP A 12 10.07 -1.54 3.64
N HIS A 13 10.18 -0.72 2.60
CA HIS A 13 9.03 -0.38 1.78
C HIS A 13 8.44 -1.62 1.12
N ALA A 14 9.28 -2.46 0.52
CA ALA A 14 8.82 -3.69 -0.13
C ALA A 14 8.17 -4.62 0.89
N ARG A 15 8.75 -4.75 2.08
CA ARG A 15 8.18 -5.57 3.15
C ARG A 15 6.81 -5.06 3.57
N ALA A 16 6.66 -3.75 3.69
CA ALA A 16 5.38 -3.14 4.05
C ALA A 16 4.32 -3.40 2.99
N VAL A 17 4.68 -3.26 1.71
CA VAL A 17 3.75 -3.52 0.60
C VAL A 17 3.32 -4.98 0.60
N LEU A 18 4.26 -5.90 0.73
CA LEU A 18 3.94 -7.34 0.72
C LEU A 18 3.09 -7.73 1.92
N PHE A 19 3.38 -7.17 3.10
CA PHE A 19 2.57 -7.40 4.28
C PHE A 19 1.12 -6.93 4.05
N MET A 20 0.97 -5.74 3.48
CA MET A 20 -0.36 -5.20 3.22
C MET A 20 -1.12 -6.04 2.19
N CYS A 21 -0.43 -6.58 1.18
CA CYS A 21 -1.05 -7.49 0.23
C CYS A 21 -1.64 -8.71 0.93
N ASP A 22 -0.91 -9.28 1.88
CA ASP A 22 -1.38 -10.42 2.65
C ASP A 22 -2.59 -10.05 3.51
N GLN A 23 -2.57 -8.87 4.12
CA GLN A 23 -3.69 -8.39 4.93
C GLN A 23 -4.94 -8.19 4.09
N LEU A 24 -4.80 -7.61 2.91
CA LEU A 24 -5.92 -7.38 2.01
C LEU A 24 -6.50 -8.71 1.52
N THR A 25 -5.65 -9.64 1.16
CA THR A 25 -6.08 -10.97 0.73
C THR A 25 -6.83 -11.67 1.85
N ALA A 26 -6.34 -11.58 3.07
CA ALA A 26 -6.99 -12.19 4.24
C ALA A 26 -8.36 -11.57 4.53
N SER A 27 -8.57 -10.31 4.14
CA SER A 27 -9.87 -9.64 4.35
C SER A 27 -10.81 -9.75 3.13
N GLY A 28 -10.47 -10.59 2.17
CA GLY A 28 -11.37 -10.85 1.05
C GLY A 28 -11.11 -10.02 -0.19
N HIS A 29 -10.07 -9.20 -0.20
CA HIS A 29 -9.69 -8.43 -1.39
C HIS A 29 -8.90 -9.29 -2.35
N THR A 30 -9.01 -8.96 -3.64
CA THR A 30 -8.15 -9.51 -4.68
C THR A 30 -7.11 -8.46 -5.03
N VAL A 31 -5.84 -8.76 -4.79
CA VAL A 31 -4.76 -7.86 -5.19
C VAL A 31 -4.52 -8.03 -6.67
N ILE A 32 -4.77 -6.97 -7.43
CA ILE A 32 -4.63 -6.98 -8.89
C ILE A 32 -3.18 -6.71 -9.28
N SER A 33 -2.56 -5.73 -8.61
CA SER A 33 -1.15 -5.45 -8.81
C SER A 33 -0.55 -4.88 -7.54
N ALA A 34 0.75 -5.08 -7.38
CA ALA A 34 1.51 -4.54 -6.26
C ALA A 34 2.85 -4.03 -6.79
N ASN A 35 3.25 -2.86 -6.32
CA ASN A 35 4.51 -2.24 -6.71
C ASN A 35 5.36 -2.03 -5.47
N THR A 36 6.48 -2.72 -5.40
CA THR A 36 7.39 -2.63 -4.27
C THR A 36 8.46 -1.55 -4.45
N ASP A 37 8.44 -0.82 -5.55
CA ASP A 37 9.33 0.30 -5.78
C ASP A 37 8.83 1.50 -4.97
N GLU A 38 9.71 2.10 -4.18
CA GLU A 38 9.35 3.26 -3.36
C GLU A 38 8.82 4.44 -4.17
N ARG A 39 9.21 4.53 -5.44
CA ARG A 39 8.77 5.62 -6.31
C ARG A 39 7.49 5.30 -7.04
N GLY A 40 7.06 4.04 -7.01
CA GLY A 40 5.85 3.62 -7.72
C GLY A 40 4.61 3.94 -6.92
N GLU A 41 3.64 4.55 -7.55
CA GLU A 41 2.33 4.85 -6.96
C GLU A 41 1.24 4.52 -7.96
N PRO A 42 0.17 3.86 -7.50
CA PRO A 42 -0.05 3.35 -6.14
C PRO A 42 0.80 2.13 -5.85
N GLN A 43 1.00 1.83 -4.57
CA GLN A 43 1.73 0.63 -4.19
C GLN A 43 0.90 -0.61 -4.41
N ILE A 44 -0.42 -0.53 -4.18
CA ILE A 44 -1.32 -1.67 -4.37
C ILE A 44 -2.57 -1.22 -5.10
N PHE A 45 -3.00 -2.02 -6.08
CA PHE A 45 -4.30 -1.89 -6.72
C PHE A 45 -5.07 -3.17 -6.42
N ALA A 46 -6.23 -3.05 -5.78
CA ALA A 46 -6.98 -4.20 -5.32
C ALA A 46 -8.48 -3.99 -5.51
N GLN A 47 -9.21 -5.11 -5.54
CA GLN A 47 -10.66 -5.12 -5.64
C GLN A 47 -11.23 -5.80 -4.40
N SER A 48 -12.24 -5.17 -3.80
CA SER A 48 -12.92 -5.74 -2.63
C SER A 48 -13.79 -6.93 -3.04
N ASP A 49 -14.29 -7.65 -2.05
CA ASP A 49 -15.21 -8.77 -2.28
C ASP A 49 -16.54 -8.30 -2.87
N THR A 50 -16.87 -7.03 -2.75
CA THR A 50 -18.07 -6.44 -3.37
C THR A 50 -17.80 -5.85 -4.75
N GLY A 51 -16.57 -5.94 -5.24
CA GLY A 51 -16.20 -5.45 -6.57
C GLY A 51 -15.66 -4.04 -6.61
N GLU A 52 -15.53 -3.36 -5.47
CA GLU A 52 -14.99 -2.01 -5.45
C GLU A 52 -13.50 -2.00 -5.73
N LEU A 53 -13.08 -1.14 -6.64
CA LEU A 53 -11.66 -0.97 -6.97
C LEU A 53 -11.05 0.15 -6.14
N ALA A 54 -9.82 -0.04 -5.69
CA ALA A 54 -9.16 0.94 -4.83
C ALA A 54 -7.65 0.90 -4.99
N PHE A 55 -7.03 2.07 -4.80
CA PHE A 55 -5.59 2.22 -4.66
C PHE A 55 -5.25 2.29 -3.18
N PHE A 56 -4.20 1.58 -2.78
CA PHE A 56 -3.69 1.62 -1.42
C PHE A 56 -2.28 2.19 -1.46
N PHE A 57 -2.07 3.27 -0.73
CA PHE A 57 -0.79 3.97 -0.65
C PHE A 57 -0.13 3.56 0.66
N VAL A 58 0.87 2.69 0.55
CA VAL A 58 1.50 2.04 1.69
C VAL A 58 2.74 2.81 2.11
N ARG A 59 2.90 3.02 3.41
CA ARG A 59 4.12 3.62 3.98
C ARG A 59 4.62 2.75 5.11
N ALA A 60 5.92 2.50 5.12
CA ALA A 60 6.59 1.82 6.23
C ALA A 60 6.71 2.75 7.42
N ASP A 61 6.85 2.15 8.60
CA ASP A 61 7.08 2.84 9.87
C ASP A 61 5.97 3.77 10.32
N GLY A 62 4.78 3.61 9.75
CA GLY A 62 3.61 4.36 10.17
C GLY A 62 3.69 5.86 9.94
N ALA A 63 4.54 6.30 9.02
CA ALA A 63 4.70 7.73 8.75
C ALA A 63 3.38 8.34 8.26
N GLU A 64 3.09 9.55 8.70
CA GLU A 64 1.92 10.27 8.23
C GLU A 64 2.19 10.88 6.86
N PRO A 65 1.21 10.88 5.96
CA PRO A 65 1.38 11.51 4.66
C PRO A 65 1.40 13.03 4.82
N THR A 66 2.19 13.71 4.01
CA THR A 66 2.15 15.16 3.96
C THR A 66 0.88 15.61 3.23
N PRO A 67 0.43 16.87 3.41
CA PRO A 67 -0.70 17.38 2.63
C PRO A 67 -0.50 17.23 1.12
N ASP A 68 0.72 17.43 0.63
CA ASP A 68 1.04 17.26 -0.79
C ASP A 68 0.90 15.81 -1.21
N ASP A 69 1.33 14.87 -0.37
CA ASP A 69 1.15 13.44 -0.62
C ASP A 69 -0.32 13.09 -0.75
N VAL A 70 -1.15 13.57 0.18
CA VAL A 70 -2.59 13.29 0.18
C VAL A 70 -3.23 13.81 -1.12
N GLU A 71 -2.88 15.03 -1.52
CA GLU A 71 -3.42 15.60 -2.76
C GLU A 71 -3.01 14.77 -3.98
N ARG A 72 -1.74 14.33 -4.02
CA ARG A 72 -1.25 13.53 -5.13
C ARG A 72 -1.96 12.19 -5.20
N PHE A 73 -2.15 11.55 -4.04
CA PHE A 73 -2.84 10.25 -3.98
C PHE A 73 -4.30 10.39 -4.43
N ARG A 74 -4.97 11.42 -3.95
CA ARG A 74 -6.37 11.68 -4.30
C ARG A 74 -6.51 11.97 -5.79
N ALA A 75 -5.61 12.78 -6.34
CA ALA A 75 -5.63 13.11 -7.76
C ALA A 75 -5.43 11.86 -8.63
N LEU A 76 -4.50 10.99 -8.23
CA LEU A 76 -4.24 9.77 -8.97
C LEU A 76 -5.46 8.84 -8.95
N ALA A 77 -6.06 8.65 -7.78
CA ALA A 77 -7.24 7.80 -7.66
C ALA A 77 -8.43 8.38 -8.44
N ALA A 78 -8.62 9.69 -8.38
CA ALA A 78 -9.70 10.36 -9.12
C ALA A 78 -9.52 10.19 -10.63
N LYS A 79 -8.28 10.28 -11.11
CA LYS A 79 -7.97 10.09 -12.52
C LYS A 79 -8.40 8.71 -13.01
N HIS A 80 -8.32 7.70 -12.16
CA HIS A 80 -8.68 6.31 -12.48
C HIS A 80 -10.07 5.93 -11.99
N ALA A 81 -10.80 6.87 -11.39
CA ALA A 81 -12.16 6.66 -10.88
C ALA A 81 -12.23 5.51 -9.87
N VAL A 82 -11.26 5.45 -8.96
CA VAL A 82 -11.20 4.43 -7.91
C VAL A 82 -11.10 5.11 -6.54
N ALA A 83 -11.36 4.35 -5.48
CA ALA A 83 -11.16 4.84 -4.12
C ALA A 83 -9.68 4.92 -3.79
N ALA A 84 -9.34 5.74 -2.80
CA ALA A 84 -7.96 5.88 -2.32
C ALA A 84 -7.92 5.62 -0.82
N TYR A 85 -6.95 4.81 -0.41
CA TYR A 85 -6.72 4.49 1.01
C TYR A 85 -5.25 4.67 1.34
N TYR A 86 -4.99 5.18 2.54
CA TYR A 86 -3.66 5.27 3.09
C TYR A 86 -3.46 4.12 4.07
N ALA A 87 -2.40 3.34 3.89
CA ALA A 87 -2.17 2.12 4.65
C ALA A 87 -0.78 2.16 5.31
N PRO A 88 -0.68 2.75 6.51
CA PRO A 88 0.60 2.75 7.23
C PRO A 88 0.87 1.37 7.81
N VAL A 89 2.12 0.94 7.71
CA VAL A 89 2.57 -0.37 8.23
C VAL A 89 3.77 -0.13 9.13
N THR A 90 3.71 -0.66 10.34
CA THR A 90 4.85 -0.66 11.26
C THR A 90 5.53 -2.02 11.17
N LEU A 91 6.84 -2.04 10.99
CA LEU A 91 7.58 -3.27 10.76
C LEU A 91 8.24 -3.84 12.00
N SER A 92 8.43 -3.04 13.03
CA SER A 92 9.17 -3.47 14.23
C SER A 92 8.27 -3.39 15.46
N PRO A 93 8.28 -4.37 16.36
CA PRO A 93 9.10 -5.59 16.35
C PRO A 93 8.62 -6.64 15.35
N ALA A 94 7.39 -6.54 14.88
CA ALA A 94 6.84 -7.42 13.86
C ALA A 94 5.92 -6.60 12.95
N PRO A 95 5.79 -6.98 11.68
CA PRO A 95 4.90 -6.23 10.77
C PRO A 95 3.46 -6.20 11.26
N HIS A 96 2.86 -5.01 11.26
CA HIS A 96 1.44 -4.86 11.57
C HIS A 96 0.90 -3.58 10.93
N SER A 97 -0.38 -3.59 10.61
CA SER A 97 -1.06 -2.42 10.08
C SER A 97 -1.44 -1.47 11.20
N SER A 98 -1.18 -0.19 11.00
CA SER A 98 -1.58 0.85 11.95
C SER A 98 -2.98 1.40 11.67
N GLY A 99 -3.73 0.72 10.80
CA GLY A 99 -5.07 1.12 10.43
C GLY A 99 -5.10 1.73 9.04
N ILE A 100 -6.03 1.26 8.22
CA ILE A 100 -6.22 1.76 6.86
C ILE A 100 -7.19 2.93 6.92
N ARG A 101 -6.83 4.05 6.30
CA ARG A 101 -7.66 5.25 6.31
C ARG A 101 -8.11 5.59 4.90
N ALA A 102 -9.39 5.85 4.73
CA ALA A 102 -9.91 6.31 3.45
C ALA A 102 -9.48 7.75 3.20
N LEU A 103 -9.01 8.02 1.99
CA LEU A 103 -8.72 9.36 1.54
C LEU A 103 -9.91 9.82 0.71
N GLN A 104 -10.49 10.95 1.08
CA GLN A 104 -11.66 11.44 0.38
C GLN A 104 -11.31 11.97 -0.99
N ILE A 105 -12.07 11.57 -1.98
CA ILE A 105 -11.92 12.01 -3.36
C ILE A 105 -13.07 12.96 -3.68
N ARG A 106 -12.72 14.09 -4.27
CA ARG A 106 -13.72 15.09 -4.61
C ARG A 106 -13.88 15.22 -6.09
#